data_815f8a8aaaf52a26547729d0662fefd1
#
_entry.id   815f8a8aaaf52a26547729d0662fefd1
#
_cell.length_a   1.000
_cell.length_b   1.000
_cell.length_c   1.000
_cell.angle_alpha   90.00
_cell.angle_beta   90.00
_cell.angle_gamma   90.00
#
_symmetry.space_group_name_H-M   'P 1'
#
loop_
_entity.id
_entity.type
_entity.pdbx_description
1 polymer ?
#
loop_
_entity_poly.entity_id
_entity_poly.type
_entity_poly.pdbx_seq_one_letter_code
_entity_poly.pdbx_strand_id
1 'polypeptide(L)'
;MKELLTCKNVSFGYENIIAISDVSFSLKEGEYLCVVGENGSGKSTLMKGLLGLLKPLKGELILEEALQKSSIGYLPQQTDLQKDFPATVFEVVLSGCLKQRGFLPFYSKKEKETAMKNLKRLGMEEFKFRPYKELSGGQQQRVLIARALCATDRLLILDEPVTGLDPAATMELYQLIKRLNQKYQVAIIMVTHDIKSAVNQADLVLHLGQTQLFFGNVEKYKQSEIGTSFLNLEQGGKQS
;
A
#
# COMPACT_ATOMS: atom_id res chain seq x y z
N MET A 1 -18.87 3.66 9.86
CA MET A 1 -17.47 3.89 9.46
C MET A 1 -17.46 5.01 8.43
N LYS A 2 -16.54 5.96 8.56
CA LYS A 2 -16.46 7.15 7.70
C LYS A 2 -15.73 6.82 6.40
N GLU A 3 -16.20 7.35 5.27
CA GLU A 3 -15.48 7.22 3.99
C GLU A 3 -14.19 8.05 4.02
N LEU A 4 -13.07 7.43 3.69
CA LEU A 4 -11.76 8.07 3.58
C LEU A 4 -11.48 8.56 2.17
N LEU A 5 -11.91 7.75 1.18
CA LEU A 5 -11.59 7.95 -0.23
C LEU A 5 -12.74 7.44 -1.08
N THR A 6 -13.13 8.22 -2.09
CA THR A 6 -14.14 7.83 -3.08
C THR A 6 -13.67 8.22 -4.48
N CYS A 7 -13.65 7.26 -5.38
CA CYS A 7 -13.48 7.46 -6.82
C CYS A 7 -14.86 7.40 -7.48
N LYS A 8 -15.21 8.40 -8.31
CA LYS A 8 -16.45 8.44 -9.09
C LYS A 8 -16.13 8.55 -10.58
N ASN A 9 -16.27 7.44 -11.32
CA ASN A 9 -16.00 7.35 -12.75
C ASN A 9 -14.64 7.97 -13.14
N VAL A 10 -13.61 7.67 -12.34
CA VAL A 10 -12.29 8.28 -12.51
C VAL A 10 -11.55 7.64 -13.66
N SER A 11 -10.93 8.48 -14.51
CA SER A 11 -9.99 8.04 -15.53
C SER A 11 -8.65 8.74 -15.33
N PHE A 12 -7.56 7.99 -15.38
CA PHE A 12 -6.19 8.49 -15.28
C PHE A 12 -5.38 8.12 -16.52
N GLY A 13 -4.38 8.93 -16.82
CA GLY A 13 -3.49 8.70 -17.97
C GLY A 13 -2.33 9.67 -18.00
N TYR A 14 -1.62 9.66 -19.13
CA TYR A 14 -0.45 10.49 -19.39
C TYR A 14 -0.63 11.20 -20.73
N GLU A 15 -0.30 12.47 -20.82
CA GLU A 15 -0.35 13.25 -22.08
C GLU A 15 -1.67 13.07 -22.86
N ASN A 16 -2.82 13.06 -22.16
CA ASN A 16 -4.16 12.79 -22.69
C ASN A 16 -4.43 11.36 -23.21
N ILE A 17 -3.48 10.42 -23.03
CA ILE A 17 -3.70 9.00 -23.30
C ILE A 17 -4.25 8.35 -22.02
N ILE A 18 -5.48 7.83 -22.10
CA ILE A 18 -6.12 7.15 -20.98
C ILE A 18 -5.43 5.79 -20.76
N ALA A 19 -4.90 5.58 -19.58
CA ALA A 19 -4.31 4.31 -19.17
C ALA A 19 -5.28 3.44 -18.36
N ILE A 20 -6.24 4.10 -17.67
CA ILE A 20 -7.32 3.44 -16.92
C ILE A 20 -8.55 4.34 -16.96
N SER A 21 -9.75 3.76 -17.19
CA SER A 21 -11.01 4.49 -17.30
C SER A 21 -12.14 3.93 -16.44
N ASP A 22 -13.05 4.82 -16.10
CA ASP A 22 -14.35 4.52 -15.48
C ASP A 22 -14.24 3.72 -14.17
N VAL A 23 -13.30 4.09 -13.31
CA VAL A 23 -13.09 3.45 -12.01
C VAL A 23 -13.93 4.13 -10.94
N SER A 24 -14.79 3.33 -10.27
CA SER A 24 -15.66 3.79 -9.19
C SER A 24 -15.57 2.85 -7.99
N PHE A 25 -15.05 3.35 -6.86
CA PHE A 25 -15.00 2.61 -5.61
C PHE A 25 -14.93 3.57 -4.43
N SER A 26 -15.23 3.08 -3.25
CA SER A 26 -14.99 3.80 -1.99
C SER A 26 -14.23 2.94 -1.00
N LEU A 27 -13.50 3.59 -0.10
CA LEU A 27 -12.77 2.96 0.99
C LEU A 27 -13.08 3.70 2.28
N LYS A 28 -13.45 2.95 3.32
CA LYS A 28 -13.73 3.47 4.66
C LYS A 28 -12.55 3.29 5.61
N GLU A 29 -12.61 3.96 6.75
CA GLU A 29 -11.65 3.74 7.84
C GLU A 29 -11.59 2.27 8.24
N GLY A 30 -10.36 1.74 8.37
CA GLY A 30 -10.13 0.36 8.77
C GLY A 30 -10.46 -0.69 7.72
N GLU A 31 -10.92 -0.34 6.51
CA GLU A 31 -11.09 -1.32 5.44
C GLU A 31 -9.77 -1.66 4.74
N TYR A 32 -9.67 -2.90 4.29
CA TYR A 32 -8.55 -3.40 3.52
C TYR A 32 -8.99 -3.75 2.09
N LEU A 33 -8.52 -2.95 1.12
CA LEU A 33 -8.76 -3.12 -0.31
C LEU A 33 -7.57 -3.79 -0.98
N CYS A 34 -7.80 -4.92 -1.64
CA CYS A 34 -6.85 -5.56 -2.55
C CYS A 34 -7.13 -5.13 -3.99
N VAL A 35 -6.13 -4.57 -4.67
CA VAL A 35 -6.21 -4.18 -6.09
C VAL A 35 -5.48 -5.24 -6.91
N VAL A 36 -6.22 -5.93 -7.77
CA VAL A 36 -5.73 -7.02 -8.60
C VAL A 36 -5.94 -6.71 -10.09
N GLY A 37 -5.27 -7.46 -10.95
CA GLY A 37 -5.38 -7.36 -12.41
C GLY A 37 -4.06 -7.72 -13.09
N GLU A 38 -4.10 -7.97 -14.38
CA GLU A 38 -2.94 -8.32 -15.20
C GLU A 38 -1.90 -7.19 -15.29
N ASN A 39 -0.71 -7.52 -15.82
CA ASN A 39 0.27 -6.49 -16.13
C ASN A 39 -0.28 -5.54 -17.20
N GLY A 40 -0.07 -4.23 -17.01
CA GLY A 40 -0.64 -3.23 -17.91
C GLY A 40 -2.11 -2.86 -17.65
N SER A 41 -2.78 -3.45 -16.66
CA SER A 41 -4.19 -3.14 -16.32
C SER A 41 -4.41 -1.77 -15.68
N GLY A 42 -3.35 -0.98 -15.43
CA GLY A 42 -3.46 0.38 -14.88
C GLY A 42 -3.32 0.49 -13.37
N LYS A 43 -2.96 -0.58 -12.64
CA LYS A 43 -2.78 -0.57 -11.17
C LYS A 43 -1.85 0.54 -10.69
N SER A 44 -0.65 0.63 -11.28
CA SER A 44 0.35 1.66 -10.92
C SER A 44 -0.13 3.07 -11.29
N THR A 45 -0.91 3.21 -12.37
CA THR A 45 -1.52 4.49 -12.75
C THR A 45 -2.59 4.91 -11.75
N LEU A 46 -3.44 3.97 -11.31
CA LEU A 46 -4.39 4.21 -10.23
C LEU A 46 -3.67 4.65 -8.95
N MET A 47 -2.61 3.93 -8.53
CA MET A 47 -1.83 4.31 -7.33
C MET A 47 -1.28 5.72 -7.43
N LYS A 48 -0.71 6.11 -8.57
CA LYS A 48 -0.22 7.48 -8.80
C LYS A 48 -1.36 8.52 -8.71
N GLY A 49 -2.54 8.19 -9.23
CA GLY A 49 -3.73 9.03 -9.09
C GLY A 49 -4.15 9.20 -7.63
N LEU A 50 -4.26 8.12 -6.86
CA LEU A 50 -4.63 8.15 -5.43
C LEU A 50 -3.62 8.93 -4.59
N LEU A 51 -2.34 8.89 -4.96
CA LEU A 51 -1.26 9.66 -4.31
C LEU A 51 -1.24 11.15 -4.73
N GLY A 52 -2.12 11.56 -5.66
CA GLY A 52 -2.15 12.92 -6.18
C GLY A 52 -1.00 13.28 -7.12
N LEU A 53 -0.27 12.27 -7.62
CA LEU A 53 0.83 12.43 -8.60
C LEU A 53 0.29 12.58 -10.04
N LEU A 54 -0.94 12.15 -10.27
CA LEU A 54 -1.69 12.34 -11.50
C LEU A 54 -3.04 12.99 -11.17
N LYS A 55 -3.45 13.95 -11.99
CA LYS A 55 -4.81 14.51 -11.91
C LYS A 55 -5.76 13.63 -12.71
N PRO A 56 -7.02 13.45 -12.25
CA PRO A 56 -8.04 12.78 -13.05
C PRO A 56 -8.22 13.51 -14.39
N LEU A 57 -8.25 12.72 -15.49
CA LEU A 57 -8.64 13.22 -16.82
C LEU A 57 -10.17 13.31 -16.94
N LYS A 58 -10.90 12.40 -16.22
CA LYS A 58 -12.35 12.40 -16.10
C LYS A 58 -12.73 11.92 -14.68
N GLY A 59 -13.97 12.23 -14.28
CA GLY A 59 -14.50 11.84 -12.99
C GLY A 59 -13.91 12.62 -11.82
N GLU A 60 -14.10 12.11 -10.62
CA GLU A 60 -13.75 12.81 -9.39
C GLU A 60 -13.11 11.87 -8.37
N LEU A 61 -11.96 12.29 -7.81
CA LEU A 61 -11.33 11.68 -6.64
C LEU A 61 -11.61 12.54 -5.41
N ILE A 62 -12.40 12.03 -4.48
CA ILE A 62 -12.77 12.71 -3.24
C ILE A 62 -11.98 12.09 -2.10
N LEU A 63 -11.19 12.88 -1.39
CA LEU A 63 -10.52 12.50 -0.17
C LEU A 63 -11.22 13.18 1.02
N GLU A 64 -11.38 12.45 2.12
CA GLU A 64 -11.89 13.03 3.37
C GLU A 64 -10.96 14.18 3.83
N GLU A 65 -11.55 15.22 4.45
CA GLU A 65 -10.82 16.46 4.80
C GLU A 65 -9.58 16.20 5.68
N ALA A 66 -9.69 15.29 6.64
CA ALA A 66 -8.55 14.95 7.49
C ALA A 66 -7.47 14.19 6.74
N LEU A 67 -7.84 13.39 5.71
CA LEU A 67 -6.88 12.71 4.82
C LEU A 67 -6.22 13.71 3.84
N GLN A 68 -6.94 14.75 3.41
CA GLN A 68 -6.36 15.84 2.60
C GLN A 68 -5.28 16.60 3.37
N LYS A 69 -5.48 16.80 4.68
CA LYS A 69 -4.54 17.48 5.58
C LYS A 69 -3.38 16.59 6.02
N SER A 70 -3.61 15.26 6.14
CA SER A 70 -2.60 14.25 6.43
C SER A 70 -1.98 13.72 5.12
N SER A 71 -0.85 13.06 5.26
CA SER A 71 -0.25 12.36 4.11
C SER A 71 -0.83 10.95 4.02
N ILE A 72 -0.90 10.40 2.81
CA ILE A 72 -1.07 8.97 2.58
C ILE A 72 0.30 8.32 2.79
N GLY A 73 0.34 7.25 3.58
CA GLY A 73 1.54 6.43 3.70
C GLY A 73 1.71 5.59 2.43
N TYR A 74 2.88 5.64 1.83
CA TYR A 74 3.14 4.89 0.60
C TYR A 74 4.41 4.07 0.70
N LEU A 75 4.28 2.79 0.40
CA LEU A 75 5.37 1.87 0.15
C LEU A 75 5.42 1.58 -1.35
N PRO A 76 6.37 2.16 -2.09
CA PRO A 76 6.57 1.85 -3.51
C PRO A 76 7.16 0.46 -3.68
N GLN A 77 7.00 -0.10 -4.88
CA GLN A 77 7.72 -1.30 -5.29
C GLN A 77 9.23 -1.07 -5.12
N GLN A 78 9.90 -1.99 -4.42
CA GLN A 78 11.33 -1.87 -4.15
C GLN A 78 12.16 -2.02 -5.42
N THR A 79 13.17 -1.16 -5.53
CA THR A 79 14.26 -1.31 -6.50
C THR A 79 15.54 -1.73 -5.77
N ASP A 80 16.47 -2.42 -6.47
CA ASP A 80 17.72 -2.88 -5.87
C ASP A 80 18.58 -1.74 -5.29
N LEU A 81 18.50 -0.55 -5.87
CA LEU A 81 19.19 0.65 -5.38
C LEU A 81 18.76 1.09 -3.96
N GLN A 82 17.58 0.67 -3.50
CA GLN A 82 17.10 1.02 -2.15
C GLN A 82 17.65 0.10 -1.06
N LYS A 83 18.18 -1.07 -1.43
CA LYS A 83 18.69 -2.07 -0.47
C LYS A 83 20.01 -1.65 0.19
N ASP A 84 20.83 -0.86 -0.51
CA ASP A 84 22.17 -0.47 -0.06
C ASP A 84 22.25 0.93 0.59
N PHE A 85 21.12 1.43 1.06
CA PHE A 85 21.06 2.78 1.63
C PHE A 85 21.93 2.90 2.90
N PRO A 86 22.93 3.81 2.96
CA PRO A 86 23.90 3.91 4.05
C PRO A 86 23.34 4.71 5.24
N ALA A 87 22.26 4.21 5.86
CA ALA A 87 21.63 4.83 7.02
C ALA A 87 21.22 3.77 8.03
N THR A 88 21.06 4.17 9.27
CA THR A 88 20.47 3.34 10.31
C THR A 88 18.98 3.13 10.09
N VAL A 89 18.44 2.05 10.63
CA VAL A 89 17.00 1.76 10.61
C VAL A 89 16.18 2.95 11.13
N PHE A 90 16.65 3.59 12.21
CA PHE A 90 15.96 4.74 12.81
C PHE A 90 15.93 5.95 11.85
N GLU A 91 17.03 6.25 11.18
CA GLU A 91 17.12 7.35 10.21
C GLU A 91 16.20 7.11 9.00
N VAL A 92 16.16 5.86 8.50
CA VAL A 92 15.23 5.49 7.41
C VAL A 92 13.79 5.75 7.85
N VAL A 93 13.38 5.27 9.03
CA VAL A 93 11.99 5.45 9.49
C VAL A 93 11.69 6.93 9.76
N LEU A 94 12.62 7.65 10.38
CA LEU A 94 12.48 9.07 10.72
C LEU A 94 12.30 9.94 9.46
N SER A 95 12.91 9.55 8.33
CA SER A 95 12.71 10.23 7.04
C SER A 95 11.26 10.27 6.58
N GLY A 96 10.40 9.36 7.05
CA GLY A 96 8.96 9.38 6.79
C GLY A 96 8.21 10.57 7.40
N CYS A 97 8.80 11.26 8.38
CA CYS A 97 8.23 12.44 9.03
C CYS A 97 8.49 13.76 8.27
N LEU A 98 9.24 13.75 7.17
CA LEU A 98 9.73 14.97 6.49
C LEU A 98 8.60 15.93 6.09
N LYS A 99 7.45 15.45 5.63
CA LYS A 99 6.34 16.31 5.20
C LYS A 99 5.74 17.15 6.34
N GLN A 100 5.83 16.67 7.57
CA GLN A 100 5.29 17.35 8.75
C GLN A 100 6.24 18.44 9.29
N ARG A 101 7.48 18.45 8.83
CA ARG A 101 8.60 19.22 9.38
C ARG A 101 8.69 20.66 8.89
N GLY A 102 8.18 20.98 7.69
CA GLY A 102 8.42 22.30 7.06
C GLY A 102 9.92 22.54 6.82
N PHE A 103 10.40 23.76 7.12
CA PHE A 103 11.81 24.19 6.90
C PHE A 103 12.75 24.00 8.09
N LEU A 104 12.34 23.24 9.14
CA LEU A 104 13.17 23.05 10.33
C LEU A 104 14.36 22.12 10.06
N PRO A 105 15.62 22.46 10.48
CA PRO A 105 16.81 21.67 10.17
C PRO A 105 16.92 20.38 10.99
N PHE A 106 16.24 20.25 12.13
CA PHE A 106 16.30 19.09 13.01
C PHE A 106 14.94 18.46 13.27
N TYR A 107 14.90 17.15 13.49
CA TYR A 107 13.69 16.43 13.86
C TYR A 107 13.29 16.75 15.31
N SER A 108 12.02 17.07 15.50
CA SER A 108 11.43 17.33 16.81
C SER A 108 11.35 16.05 17.66
N LYS A 109 11.14 16.23 18.96
CA LYS A 109 10.90 15.11 19.88
C LYS A 109 9.68 14.28 19.45
N LYS A 110 8.60 14.93 19.01
CA LYS A 110 7.38 14.28 18.53
C LYS A 110 7.63 13.38 17.30
N GLU A 111 8.43 13.83 16.34
CA GLU A 111 8.78 13.03 15.15
C GLU A 111 9.61 11.80 15.53
N LYS A 112 10.58 11.95 16.44
CA LYS A 112 11.38 10.83 16.97
C LYS A 112 10.52 9.83 17.74
N GLU A 113 9.58 10.27 18.55
CA GLU A 113 8.60 9.42 19.24
C GLU A 113 7.68 8.69 18.26
N THR A 114 7.23 9.36 17.18
CA THR A 114 6.43 8.75 16.11
C THR A 114 7.20 7.66 15.40
N ALA A 115 8.47 7.90 15.03
CA ALA A 115 9.34 6.90 14.42
C ALA A 115 9.53 5.68 15.33
N MET A 116 9.81 5.89 16.61
CA MET A 116 9.97 4.81 17.60
C MET A 116 8.68 4.01 17.80
N LYS A 117 7.52 4.68 17.87
CA LYS A 117 6.21 4.04 17.96
C LYS A 117 5.97 3.11 16.76
N ASN A 118 6.30 3.55 15.55
CA ASN A 118 6.12 2.77 14.35
C ASN A 118 7.14 1.62 14.25
N LEU A 119 8.39 1.81 14.63
CA LEU A 119 9.36 0.70 14.77
C LEU A 119 8.84 -0.38 15.72
N LYS A 120 8.31 0.01 16.88
CA LYS A 120 7.73 -0.93 17.85
C LYS A 120 6.52 -1.68 17.28
N ARG A 121 5.62 -0.99 16.54
CA ARG A 121 4.47 -1.61 15.86
C ARG A 121 4.89 -2.72 14.88
N LEU A 122 6.04 -2.53 14.23
CA LEU A 122 6.59 -3.43 13.21
C LEU A 122 7.59 -4.45 13.79
N GLY A 123 7.85 -4.45 15.12
CA GLY A 123 8.78 -5.35 15.77
C GLY A 123 10.25 -5.10 15.38
N MET A 124 10.60 -3.84 15.07
CA MET A 124 11.93 -3.43 14.61
C MET A 124 12.68 -2.52 15.59
N GLU A 125 12.16 -2.36 16.82
CA GLU A 125 12.72 -1.45 17.82
C GLU A 125 14.17 -1.77 18.21
N GLU A 126 14.51 -3.06 18.35
CA GLU A 126 15.84 -3.53 18.72
C GLU A 126 16.89 -3.24 17.63
N PHE A 127 16.44 -3.16 16.38
CA PHE A 127 17.32 -2.92 15.23
C PHE A 127 17.55 -1.44 14.94
N LYS A 128 17.05 -0.50 15.74
CA LYS A 128 17.00 0.94 15.42
C LYS A 128 18.36 1.57 15.05
N PHE A 129 19.45 1.09 15.62
CA PHE A 129 20.81 1.60 15.35
C PHE A 129 21.59 0.75 14.34
N ARG A 130 21.00 -0.37 13.88
CA ARG A 130 21.63 -1.25 12.89
C ARG A 130 21.61 -0.60 11.51
N PRO A 131 22.67 -0.74 10.70
CA PRO A 131 22.66 -0.33 9.31
C PRO A 131 21.52 -1.02 8.54
N TYR A 132 20.71 -0.25 7.78
CA TYR A 132 19.56 -0.76 7.05
C TYR A 132 19.93 -1.88 6.07
N LYS A 133 21.09 -1.74 5.39
CA LYS A 133 21.61 -2.73 4.44
C LYS A 133 21.93 -4.11 5.02
N GLU A 134 22.12 -4.21 6.35
CA GLU A 134 22.40 -5.46 7.05
C GLU A 134 21.16 -6.25 7.45
N LEU A 135 19.98 -5.72 7.15
CA LEU A 135 18.71 -6.38 7.44
C LEU A 135 18.36 -7.41 6.36
N SER A 136 17.64 -8.48 6.76
CA SER A 136 16.98 -9.36 5.80
C SER A 136 15.92 -8.62 4.99
N GLY A 137 15.54 -9.14 3.80
CA GLY A 137 14.53 -8.51 2.95
C GLY A 137 13.19 -8.26 3.69
N GLY A 138 12.72 -9.23 4.47
CA GLY A 138 11.51 -9.07 5.29
C GLY A 138 11.65 -8.00 6.38
N GLN A 139 12.82 -7.88 7.00
CA GLN A 139 13.11 -6.81 7.96
C GLN A 139 13.17 -5.44 7.28
N GLN A 140 13.78 -5.35 6.10
CA GLN A 140 13.81 -4.12 5.29
C GLN A 140 12.39 -3.66 4.94
N GLN A 141 11.51 -4.58 4.50
CA GLN A 141 10.10 -4.26 4.23
C GLN A 141 9.37 -3.73 5.47
N ARG A 142 9.57 -4.34 6.64
CA ARG A 142 9.00 -3.84 7.90
C ARG A 142 9.46 -2.42 8.21
N VAL A 143 10.73 -2.11 7.99
CA VAL A 143 11.29 -0.75 8.18
C VAL A 143 10.67 0.25 7.22
N LEU A 144 10.49 -0.11 5.95
CA LEU A 144 9.84 0.77 4.96
C LEU A 144 8.35 0.99 5.26
N ILE A 145 7.63 -0.02 5.75
CA ILE A 145 6.25 0.17 6.23
C ILE A 145 6.24 1.08 7.47
N ALA A 146 7.17 0.93 8.42
CA ALA A 146 7.30 1.84 9.56
C ALA A 146 7.55 3.28 9.11
N ARG A 147 8.39 3.48 8.09
CA ARG A 147 8.61 4.78 7.44
C ARG A 147 7.33 5.36 6.84
N ALA A 148 6.58 4.56 6.08
CA ALA A 148 5.32 4.98 5.49
C ALA A 148 4.28 5.38 6.56
N LEU A 149 4.22 4.66 7.68
CA LEU A 149 3.36 4.98 8.83
C LEU A 149 3.78 6.25 9.58
N CYS A 150 4.99 6.77 9.38
CA CYS A 150 5.36 8.08 9.91
C CYS A 150 4.68 9.24 9.19
N ALA A 151 4.25 9.03 7.94
CA ALA A 151 3.50 10.03 7.19
C ALA A 151 2.00 10.05 7.56
N THR A 152 1.44 8.92 8.05
CA THR A 152 0.02 8.76 8.33
C THR A 152 -0.25 7.63 9.32
N ASP A 153 -1.39 7.68 9.98
CA ASP A 153 -1.98 6.56 10.72
C ASP A 153 -3.36 6.15 10.18
N ARG A 154 -3.78 6.69 9.03
CA ARG A 154 -5.14 6.52 8.49
C ARG A 154 -5.19 5.65 7.23
N LEU A 155 -4.36 5.92 6.22
CA LEU A 155 -4.36 5.20 4.93
C LEU A 155 -2.94 4.84 4.52
N LEU A 156 -2.70 3.56 4.31
CA LEU A 156 -1.45 3.00 3.82
C LEU A 156 -1.66 2.35 2.44
N ILE A 157 -0.89 2.79 1.46
CA ILE A 157 -0.85 2.19 0.12
C ILE A 157 0.43 1.36 0.03
N LEU A 158 0.29 0.09 -0.32
CA LEU A 158 1.37 -0.88 -0.45
C LEU A 158 1.43 -1.39 -1.89
N ASP A 159 2.54 -1.14 -2.57
CA ASP A 159 2.76 -1.57 -3.95
C ASP A 159 3.77 -2.71 -3.95
N GLU A 160 3.29 -3.94 -4.20
CA GLU A 160 4.08 -5.17 -4.22
C GLU A 160 4.93 -5.43 -2.95
N PRO A 161 4.35 -5.36 -1.74
CA PRO A 161 5.15 -5.36 -0.51
C PRO A 161 5.86 -6.68 -0.21
N VAL A 162 5.47 -7.78 -0.85
CA VAL A 162 6.04 -9.13 -0.61
C VAL A 162 6.98 -9.61 -1.70
N THR A 163 7.17 -8.82 -2.76
CA THR A 163 8.02 -9.21 -3.89
C THR A 163 9.46 -9.44 -3.46
N GLY A 164 10.01 -10.60 -3.83
CA GLY A 164 11.38 -11.00 -3.50
C GLY A 164 11.59 -11.51 -2.06
N LEU A 165 10.52 -11.73 -1.30
CA LEU A 165 10.59 -12.36 0.01
C LEU A 165 10.44 -13.88 -0.10
N ASP A 166 11.06 -14.60 0.83
CA ASP A 166 10.79 -16.03 1.01
C ASP A 166 9.37 -16.27 1.56
N PRO A 167 8.83 -17.50 1.47
CA PRO A 167 7.46 -17.79 1.89
C PRO A 167 7.17 -17.51 3.36
N ALA A 168 8.14 -17.72 4.26
CA ALA A 168 7.96 -17.48 5.69
C ALA A 168 7.87 -15.98 5.98
N ALA A 169 8.80 -15.18 5.43
CA ALA A 169 8.80 -13.72 5.54
C ALA A 169 7.54 -13.10 4.91
N THR A 170 7.05 -13.67 3.79
CA THR A 170 5.79 -13.27 3.14
C THR A 170 4.60 -13.45 4.09
N MET A 171 4.45 -14.64 4.69
CA MET A 171 3.37 -14.91 5.64
C MET A 171 3.41 -13.99 6.86
N GLU A 172 4.60 -13.80 7.44
CA GLU A 172 4.77 -12.88 8.58
C GLU A 172 4.41 -11.44 8.22
N LEU A 173 4.78 -10.97 7.02
CA LEU A 173 4.46 -9.63 6.57
C LEU A 173 2.94 -9.44 6.37
N TYR A 174 2.24 -10.40 5.77
CA TYR A 174 0.77 -10.36 5.65
C TYR A 174 0.09 -10.31 7.01
N GLN A 175 0.51 -11.14 7.98
CA GLN A 175 -0.04 -11.11 9.35
C GLN A 175 0.19 -9.77 10.03
N LEU A 176 1.35 -9.15 9.79
CA LEU A 176 1.68 -7.84 10.34
C LEU A 176 0.81 -6.75 9.71
N ILE A 177 0.61 -6.76 8.39
CA ILE A 177 -0.28 -5.83 7.68
C ILE A 177 -1.73 -5.98 8.17
N LYS A 178 -2.21 -7.21 8.31
CA LYS A 178 -3.54 -7.49 8.89
C LYS A 178 -3.67 -6.94 10.31
N ARG A 179 -2.64 -7.08 11.13
CA ARG A 179 -2.61 -6.51 12.49
C ARG A 179 -2.63 -4.98 12.48
N LEU A 180 -1.95 -4.32 11.53
CA LEU A 180 -2.03 -2.87 11.35
C LEU A 180 -3.46 -2.43 11.01
N ASN A 181 -4.13 -3.16 10.13
CA ASN A 181 -5.50 -2.90 9.76
C ASN A 181 -6.45 -3.13 10.96
N GLN A 182 -6.48 -4.33 11.54
CA GLN A 182 -7.47 -4.71 12.54
C GLN A 182 -7.25 -4.04 13.91
N LYS A 183 -6.00 -4.00 14.40
CA LYS A 183 -5.70 -3.47 15.75
C LYS A 183 -5.56 -1.95 15.76
N TYR A 184 -5.00 -1.37 14.70
CA TYR A 184 -4.72 0.06 14.65
C TYR A 184 -5.66 0.82 13.70
N GLN A 185 -6.63 0.11 13.09
CA GLN A 185 -7.67 0.68 12.20
C GLN A 185 -7.09 1.49 11.04
N VAL A 186 -5.88 1.13 10.59
CA VAL A 186 -5.28 1.71 9.39
C VAL A 186 -6.00 1.13 8.17
N ALA A 187 -6.59 1.98 7.34
CA ALA A 187 -7.10 1.54 6.05
C ALA A 187 -5.94 1.19 5.12
N ILE A 188 -6.09 0.12 4.33
CA ILE A 188 -5.02 -0.41 3.48
C ILE A 188 -5.51 -0.52 2.05
N ILE A 189 -4.70 -0.05 1.12
CA ILE A 189 -4.81 -0.39 -0.31
C ILE A 189 -3.55 -1.16 -0.67
N MET A 190 -3.70 -2.40 -1.10
CA MET A 190 -2.57 -3.25 -1.50
C MET A 190 -2.69 -3.65 -2.96
N VAL A 191 -1.61 -3.41 -3.71
CA VAL A 191 -1.40 -4.00 -5.04
C VAL A 191 -0.43 -5.16 -4.89
N THR A 192 -0.74 -6.33 -5.43
CA THR A 192 0.14 -7.50 -5.38
C THR A 192 -0.15 -8.49 -6.49
N HIS A 193 0.86 -9.26 -6.87
CA HIS A 193 0.74 -10.44 -7.74
C HIS A 193 0.42 -11.72 -6.95
N ASP A 194 0.64 -11.75 -5.63
CA ASP A 194 0.20 -12.87 -4.76
C ASP A 194 -1.27 -12.72 -4.40
N ILE A 195 -2.13 -12.94 -5.39
CA ILE A 195 -3.56 -12.64 -5.33
C ILE A 195 -4.25 -13.48 -4.26
N LYS A 196 -3.92 -14.77 -4.16
CA LYS A 196 -4.56 -15.68 -3.19
C LYS A 196 -4.34 -15.24 -1.76
N SER A 197 -3.09 -14.97 -1.40
CA SER A 197 -2.77 -14.55 -0.03
C SER A 197 -3.38 -13.19 0.28
N ALA A 198 -3.32 -12.24 -0.65
CA ALA A 198 -3.84 -10.90 -0.47
C ALA A 198 -5.36 -10.86 -0.38
N VAL A 199 -6.07 -11.55 -1.29
CA VAL A 199 -7.53 -11.63 -1.29
C VAL A 199 -8.05 -12.27 0.00
N ASN A 200 -7.36 -13.27 0.56
CA ASN A 200 -7.75 -13.88 1.83
C ASN A 200 -7.55 -12.98 3.05
N GLN A 201 -6.80 -11.90 2.94
CA GLN A 201 -6.57 -10.93 4.02
C GLN A 201 -7.44 -9.68 3.90
N ALA A 202 -7.95 -9.40 2.68
CA ALA A 202 -8.69 -8.18 2.37
C ALA A 202 -10.19 -8.28 2.73
N ASP A 203 -10.84 -7.13 2.87
CA ASP A 203 -12.29 -7.00 2.98
C ASP A 203 -12.92 -6.77 1.61
N LEU A 204 -12.23 -6.02 0.76
CA LEU A 204 -12.68 -5.58 -0.55
C LEU A 204 -11.67 -5.94 -1.64
N VAL A 205 -12.17 -6.19 -2.84
CA VAL A 205 -11.37 -6.41 -4.06
C VAL A 205 -11.78 -5.41 -5.13
N LEU A 206 -10.79 -4.78 -5.75
CA LEU A 206 -10.92 -4.01 -6.99
C LEU A 206 -10.13 -4.75 -8.07
N HIS A 207 -10.82 -5.32 -9.07
CA HIS A 207 -10.18 -5.97 -10.21
C HIS A 207 -10.18 -5.03 -11.41
N LEU A 208 -8.99 -4.78 -11.94
CA LEU A 208 -8.74 -3.86 -13.05
C LEU A 208 -8.29 -4.60 -14.32
N GLY A 209 -8.82 -4.15 -15.47
CA GLY A 209 -8.43 -4.56 -16.81
C GLY A 209 -8.40 -3.37 -17.78
N GLN A 210 -7.71 -2.26 -17.44
CA GLN A 210 -7.79 -0.92 -18.02
C GLN A 210 -9.12 -0.20 -17.75
N THR A 211 -10.17 -0.93 -17.44
CA THR A 211 -11.42 -0.47 -16.85
C THR A 211 -11.66 -1.23 -15.55
N GLN A 212 -12.67 -0.85 -14.80
CA GLN A 212 -13.09 -1.60 -13.63
C GLN A 212 -13.86 -2.86 -14.06
N LEU A 213 -13.30 -4.03 -13.78
CA LEU A 213 -13.95 -5.31 -14.05
C LEU A 213 -14.82 -5.79 -12.88
N PHE A 214 -14.37 -5.50 -11.64
CA PHE A 214 -15.12 -5.82 -10.43
C PHE A 214 -14.73 -4.85 -9.30
N PHE A 215 -15.71 -4.52 -8.43
CA PHE A 215 -15.49 -3.94 -7.12
C PHE A 215 -16.52 -4.50 -6.13
N GLY A 216 -16.09 -4.98 -4.99
CA GLY A 216 -16.96 -5.50 -3.95
C GLY A 216 -16.24 -6.27 -2.87
N ASN A 217 -16.99 -6.92 -1.99
CA ASN A 217 -16.40 -7.73 -0.93
C ASN A 217 -15.75 -9.02 -1.51
N VAL A 218 -14.80 -9.55 -0.75
CA VAL A 218 -14.01 -10.73 -1.12
C VAL A 218 -14.88 -11.95 -1.44
N GLU A 219 -15.95 -12.20 -0.67
CA GLU A 219 -16.80 -13.38 -0.88
C GLU A 219 -17.55 -13.30 -2.22
N LYS A 220 -18.07 -12.13 -2.58
CA LYS A 220 -18.70 -11.91 -3.90
C LYS A 220 -17.67 -12.03 -5.03
N TYR A 221 -16.44 -11.55 -4.81
CA TYR A 221 -15.38 -11.70 -5.80
C TYR A 221 -15.05 -13.16 -6.07
N LYS A 222 -14.85 -13.97 -5.03
CA LYS A 222 -14.55 -15.41 -5.14
C LYS A 222 -15.66 -16.20 -5.87
N GLN A 223 -16.90 -15.74 -5.77
CA GLN A 223 -18.07 -16.36 -6.43
C GLN A 223 -18.31 -15.85 -7.86
N SER A 224 -17.69 -14.73 -8.26
CA SER A 224 -17.82 -14.17 -9.62
C SER A 224 -17.04 -14.99 -10.64
N GLU A 225 -17.50 -15.03 -11.89
CA GLU A 225 -16.80 -15.70 -13.00
C GLU A 225 -15.37 -15.17 -13.15
N ILE A 226 -15.19 -13.84 -13.07
CA ILE A 226 -13.89 -13.20 -13.19
C ILE A 226 -12.98 -13.55 -12.04
N GLY A 227 -13.48 -13.58 -10.81
CA GLY A 227 -12.71 -13.94 -9.63
C GLY A 227 -12.29 -15.41 -9.65
N THR A 228 -13.22 -16.31 -9.98
CA THR A 228 -12.95 -17.75 -10.11
C THR A 228 -11.92 -18.04 -11.19
N SER A 229 -12.08 -17.45 -12.37
CA SER A 229 -11.14 -17.61 -13.49
C SER A 229 -9.73 -17.10 -13.10
N PHE A 230 -9.65 -15.91 -12.53
CA PHE A 230 -8.39 -15.27 -12.18
C PHE A 230 -7.64 -15.98 -11.06
N LEU A 231 -8.36 -16.47 -10.04
CA LEU A 231 -7.78 -17.26 -8.93
C LEU A 231 -7.33 -18.67 -9.38
N ASN A 232 -7.97 -19.25 -10.40
CA ASN A 232 -7.60 -20.56 -10.95
C ASN A 232 -6.39 -20.48 -11.89
N LEU A 233 -6.23 -19.42 -12.68
CA LEU A 233 -5.06 -19.22 -13.54
C LEU A 233 -3.74 -19.24 -12.76
N GLU A 234 -3.73 -18.72 -11.53
CA GLU A 234 -2.56 -18.83 -10.64
C GLU A 234 -2.25 -20.26 -10.15
N GLN A 235 -3.18 -21.20 -10.29
CA GLN A 235 -2.90 -22.62 -9.94
C GLN A 235 -2.13 -23.33 -11.05
N GLY A 236 -2.35 -22.96 -12.31
CA GLY A 236 -1.68 -23.57 -13.47
C GLY A 236 -0.26 -23.06 -13.72
N GLY A 237 0.07 -21.84 -13.31
CA GLY A 237 1.37 -21.21 -13.58
C GLY A 237 2.54 -21.63 -12.68
N LYS A 238 2.29 -22.48 -11.64
CA LYS A 238 3.34 -22.98 -10.73
C LYS A 238 3.80 -24.43 -11.03
N GLN A 239 3.38 -25.02 -12.15
CA GLN A 239 3.76 -26.38 -12.54
C GLN A 239 4.61 -26.47 -13.81
N SER A 240 5.25 -25.38 -14.24
CA SER A 240 6.20 -25.42 -15.37
C SER A 240 7.54 -24.83 -14.96
#